data_e57c8b8bbeb6f1e6aa0c022e829caebd
#
_entry.id   e57c8b8bbeb6f1e6aa0c022e829caebd
#
_cell.length_a   1.000
_cell.length_b   1.000
_cell.length_c   1.000
_cell.angle_alpha   90.00
_cell.angle_beta   90.00
_cell.angle_gamma   90.00
#
_symmetry.space_group_name_H-M   'P 1'
#
loop_
_entity.id
_entity.type
_entity.pdbx_description
1 polymer ?
#
loop_
_entity_poly.entity_id
_entity_poly.type
_entity_poly.pdbx_seq_one_letter_code
_entity_poly.pdbx_strand_id
1 'polypeptide(L)'
;MDEGKRLDLILTDSSMLRFKQEIFPYLEMHFHQSRVVEIIEELFEKVNSLRIMPSRGAIDRDLVYKGREVRFLIFKSGDQFEIKILYLIDQLKTTVSVIDFFPTKMNPLKKRF
;
A
#
# COMPACT_ATOMS: atom_id res chain seq x y z
N MET A 1 7.61 12.08 -22.76
CA MET A 1 6.84 11.95 -21.60
C MET A 1 6.92 13.19 -20.77
N ASP A 2 5.96 13.40 -20.08
CA ASP A 2 5.87 14.58 -19.34
C ASP A 2 6.23 14.27 -17.91
N GLU A 3 7.49 14.34 -17.62
CA GLU A 3 7.90 13.93 -16.30
C GLU A 3 7.41 14.85 -15.23
N GLY A 4 6.91 15.98 -15.53
CA GLY A 4 6.35 16.83 -14.49
C GLY A 4 4.92 16.50 -14.17
N LYS A 5 4.30 15.62 -14.97
CA LYS A 5 2.91 15.35 -14.80
C LYS A 5 2.67 14.44 -13.62
N ARG A 6 1.76 14.82 -12.76
CA ARG A 6 1.40 14.00 -11.62
C ARG A 6 0.06 13.38 -11.85
N LEU A 7 -0.09 12.15 -11.35
CA LEU A 7 -1.36 11.48 -11.37
C LEU A 7 -2.11 11.81 -10.09
N ASP A 8 -3.43 11.72 -10.15
CA ASP A 8 -4.23 11.87 -8.94
C ASP A 8 -4.22 10.56 -8.20
N LEU A 9 -4.02 10.61 -6.90
CA LEU A 9 -4.00 9.42 -6.07
C LEU A 9 -5.38 9.14 -5.51
N ILE A 10 -5.84 7.92 -5.68
CA ILE A 10 -7.10 7.48 -5.13
C ILE A 10 -6.84 6.32 -4.18
N LEU A 11 -7.40 6.41 -2.98
CA LEU A 11 -7.37 5.31 -2.04
C LEU A 11 -8.78 4.75 -2.03
N THR A 12 -8.95 3.54 -2.55
CA THR A 12 -10.29 2.96 -2.64
C THR A 12 -10.87 2.67 -1.26
N ASP A 13 -12.17 2.52 -1.20
CA ASP A 13 -12.83 2.19 0.06
C ASP A 13 -12.28 0.89 0.63
N SER A 14 -12.03 -0.10 -0.21
CA SER A 14 -11.49 -1.37 0.26
C SER A 14 -10.09 -1.23 0.84
N SER A 15 -9.24 -0.40 0.23
CA SER A 15 -7.90 -0.19 0.76
C SER A 15 -7.95 0.51 2.11
N MET A 16 -8.81 1.51 2.24
CA MET A 16 -8.93 2.23 3.49
C MET A 16 -9.55 1.37 4.58
N LEU A 17 -10.47 0.49 4.19
CA LEU A 17 -11.07 -0.41 5.16
C LEU A 17 -10.02 -1.40 5.69
N ARG A 18 -9.19 -1.94 4.79
CA ARG A 18 -8.11 -2.82 5.21
C ARG A 18 -7.17 -2.09 6.16
N PHE A 19 -6.82 -0.85 5.82
CA PHE A 19 -5.92 -0.09 6.65
C PHE A 19 -6.50 0.12 8.05
N LYS A 20 -7.76 0.53 8.12
CA LYS A 20 -8.38 0.83 9.41
C LYS A 20 -8.64 -0.41 10.24
N GLN A 21 -9.00 -1.51 9.61
CA GLN A 21 -9.41 -2.70 10.36
C GLN A 21 -8.27 -3.67 10.64
N GLU A 22 -7.24 -3.68 9.83
CA GLU A 22 -6.16 -4.66 10.00
C GLU A 22 -4.80 -4.05 10.21
N ILE A 23 -4.44 -3.05 9.40
CA ILE A 23 -3.08 -2.53 9.44
C ILE A 23 -2.84 -1.66 10.67
N PHE A 24 -3.67 -0.65 10.85
CA PHE A 24 -3.48 0.28 11.94
C PHE A 24 -3.61 -0.40 13.32
N PRO A 25 -4.61 -1.26 13.54
CA PRO A 25 -4.69 -1.95 14.84
C PRO A 25 -3.49 -2.84 15.11
N TYR A 26 -2.94 -3.48 14.07
CA TYR A 26 -1.75 -4.29 14.24
C TYR A 26 -0.57 -3.43 14.68
N LEU A 27 -0.41 -2.27 14.04
CA LEU A 27 0.69 -1.37 14.39
C LEU A 27 0.56 -0.88 15.83
N GLU A 28 -0.66 -0.50 16.21
CA GLU A 28 -0.88 -0.03 17.58
C GLU A 28 -0.57 -1.09 18.61
N MET A 29 -0.86 -2.34 18.29
CA MET A 29 -0.63 -3.42 19.22
C MET A 29 0.83 -3.82 19.36
N HIS A 30 1.60 -3.66 18.29
CA HIS A 30 2.96 -4.22 18.26
C HIS A 30 4.08 -3.19 18.25
N PHE A 31 3.78 -1.91 18.11
CA PHE A 31 4.81 -0.89 18.07
C PHE A 31 4.50 0.24 19.06
N HIS A 32 5.55 0.88 19.52
CA HIS A 32 5.39 2.04 20.39
C HIS A 32 4.69 3.15 19.60
N GLN A 33 3.88 3.95 20.25
CA GLN A 33 3.07 4.95 19.59
C GLN A 33 3.87 5.89 18.69
N SER A 34 5.02 6.35 19.13
CA SER A 34 5.83 7.23 18.30
C SER A 34 6.31 6.51 17.05
N ARG A 35 6.57 5.21 17.14
CA ARG A 35 6.99 4.45 15.97
C ARG A 35 5.82 4.19 15.03
N VAL A 36 4.61 4.04 15.56
CA VAL A 36 3.42 3.88 14.72
C VAL A 36 3.25 5.10 13.81
N VAL A 37 3.42 6.30 14.37
CA VAL A 37 3.29 7.52 13.59
C VAL A 37 4.33 7.54 12.46
N GLU A 38 5.56 7.19 12.78
CA GLU A 38 6.63 7.15 11.79
C GLU A 38 6.33 6.16 10.67
N ILE A 39 5.87 4.97 11.05
CA ILE A 39 5.57 3.94 10.06
C ILE A 39 4.46 4.39 9.12
N ILE A 40 3.42 5.01 9.68
CA ILE A 40 2.31 5.48 8.85
C ILE A 40 2.77 6.59 7.91
N GLU A 41 3.61 7.50 8.41
CA GLU A 41 4.13 8.55 7.56
C GLU A 41 4.98 7.98 6.43
N GLU A 42 5.83 7.01 6.74
CA GLU A 42 6.68 6.37 5.72
C GLU A 42 5.83 5.63 4.70
N LEU A 43 4.79 4.95 5.17
CA LEU A 43 3.91 4.21 4.27
C LEU A 43 3.22 5.15 3.29
N PHE A 44 2.62 6.22 3.79
CA PHE A 44 1.89 7.11 2.91
C PHE A 44 2.81 7.98 2.06
N GLU A 45 4.04 8.20 2.48
CA GLU A 45 5.02 8.85 1.64
C GLU A 45 5.34 7.96 0.44
N LYS A 46 5.48 6.66 0.69
CA LYS A 46 5.74 5.71 -0.40
C LYS A 46 4.55 5.64 -1.34
N VAL A 47 3.35 5.59 -0.80
CA VAL A 47 2.13 5.58 -1.59
C VAL A 47 2.06 6.84 -2.46
N ASN A 48 2.35 7.99 -1.86
CA ASN A 48 2.27 9.24 -2.57
C ASN A 48 3.28 9.34 -3.71
N SER A 49 4.41 8.63 -3.59
CA SER A 49 5.42 8.65 -4.66
C SER A 49 4.89 8.05 -5.96
N LEU A 50 3.82 7.26 -5.90
CA LEU A 50 3.23 6.68 -7.09
C LEU A 50 2.59 7.73 -7.99
N ARG A 51 2.31 8.90 -7.48
CA ARG A 51 1.76 9.98 -8.29
C ARG A 51 2.76 10.46 -9.34
N ILE A 52 4.02 10.36 -9.03
CA ILE A 52 5.08 10.84 -9.92
C ILE A 52 5.72 9.68 -10.67
N MET A 53 5.89 8.55 -10.01
CA MET A 53 6.54 7.38 -10.60
C MET A 53 5.63 6.16 -10.48
N PRO A 54 4.52 6.14 -11.21
CA PRO A 54 3.55 5.06 -11.04
C PRO A 54 4.06 3.69 -11.48
N SER A 55 5.02 3.65 -12.37
CA SER A 55 5.52 2.36 -12.85
C SER A 55 6.65 1.79 -12.01
N ARG A 56 6.95 2.42 -10.86
CA ARG A 56 8.05 1.92 -10.04
C ARG A 56 7.77 0.54 -9.42
N GLY A 57 6.52 0.17 -9.29
CA GLY A 57 6.17 -1.14 -8.76
C GLY A 57 6.21 -2.21 -9.83
N ALA A 58 6.27 -3.46 -9.39
CA ALA A 58 6.26 -4.59 -10.30
C ALA A 58 4.83 -5.00 -10.64
N ILE A 59 4.66 -5.69 -11.75
CA ILE A 59 3.35 -6.21 -12.11
C ILE A 59 3.12 -7.48 -11.30
N ASP A 60 1.94 -7.58 -10.69
CA ASP A 60 1.57 -8.77 -9.96
C ASP A 60 0.89 -9.71 -10.93
N ARG A 61 1.60 -10.76 -11.33
CA ARG A 61 1.11 -11.63 -12.38
C ARG A 61 0.00 -12.56 -11.93
N ASP A 62 -0.23 -12.65 -10.65
CA ASP A 62 -1.27 -13.51 -10.12
C ASP A 62 -2.60 -12.78 -9.90
N LEU A 63 -2.62 -11.49 -10.12
CA LEU A 63 -3.81 -10.70 -9.85
C LEU A 63 -4.27 -9.92 -11.07
N VAL A 64 -5.58 -9.93 -11.27
CA VAL A 64 -6.23 -9.08 -12.25
C VAL A 64 -7.42 -8.46 -11.53
N TYR A 65 -7.57 -7.16 -11.62
CA TYR A 65 -8.66 -6.48 -10.96
C TYR A 65 -9.54 -5.82 -12.01
N LYS A 66 -10.76 -6.32 -12.15
CA LYS A 66 -11.71 -5.79 -13.14
C LYS A 66 -11.09 -5.75 -14.55
N GLY A 67 -10.38 -6.83 -14.90
CA GLY A 67 -9.76 -6.94 -16.20
C GLY A 67 -8.51 -6.11 -16.40
N ARG A 68 -7.96 -5.55 -15.32
CA ARG A 68 -6.82 -4.65 -15.40
C ARG A 68 -5.61 -5.21 -14.69
N GLU A 69 -4.45 -4.84 -15.20
CA GLU A 69 -3.19 -5.23 -14.63
C GLU A 69 -2.99 -4.57 -13.27
N VAL A 70 -2.54 -5.34 -12.31
CA VAL A 70 -2.28 -4.86 -10.96
C VAL A 70 -0.78 -4.76 -10.76
N ARG A 71 -0.32 -3.69 -10.15
CA ARG A 71 1.07 -3.52 -9.75
C ARG A 71 1.18 -3.50 -8.25
N PHE A 72 2.37 -3.72 -7.73
CA PHE A 72 2.57 -3.66 -6.30
C PHE A 72 3.92 -3.08 -5.91
N LEU A 73 3.95 -2.48 -4.73
CA LEU A 73 5.18 -2.11 -4.06
C LEU A 73 5.19 -2.82 -2.73
N ILE A 74 6.37 -3.16 -2.26
CA ILE A 74 6.52 -3.74 -0.92
C ILE A 74 6.86 -2.62 0.04
N PHE A 75 6.17 -2.57 1.16
CA PHE A 75 6.51 -1.69 2.27
C PHE A 75 6.80 -2.55 3.48
N LYS A 76 7.92 -2.30 4.11
CA LYS A 76 8.38 -3.14 5.19
C LYS A 76 8.92 -2.28 6.33
N SER A 77 8.65 -2.68 7.55
CA SER A 77 9.23 -2.03 8.72
C SER A 77 9.68 -3.12 9.68
N GLY A 78 10.98 -3.31 9.77
CA GLY A 78 11.56 -4.38 10.59
C GLY A 78 11.23 -5.74 10.02
N ASP A 79 11.30 -6.76 10.86
CA ASP A 79 11.03 -8.12 10.43
C ASP A 79 9.61 -8.58 10.69
N GLN A 80 8.83 -7.75 11.36
CA GLN A 80 7.51 -8.15 11.80
C GLN A 80 6.38 -7.59 10.96
N PHE A 81 6.66 -6.66 10.09
CA PHE A 81 5.61 -5.98 9.36
C PHE A 81 6.00 -5.81 7.90
N GLU A 82 5.20 -6.36 7.02
CA GLU A 82 5.41 -6.19 5.59
C GLU A 82 4.06 -6.25 4.90
N ILE A 83 3.82 -5.33 3.99
CA ILE A 83 2.60 -5.34 3.20
C ILE A 83 2.92 -5.09 1.74
N LYS A 84 2.02 -5.56 0.88
CA LYS A 84 2.04 -5.20 -0.53
C LYS A 84 1.05 -4.07 -0.72
N ILE A 85 1.49 -3.01 -1.33
CA ILE A 85 0.61 -1.92 -1.73
C ILE A 85 0.18 -2.24 -3.15
N LEU A 86 -1.06 -2.69 -3.33
CA LEU A 86 -1.58 -3.09 -4.64
C LEU A 86 -2.25 -1.91 -5.29
N TYR A 87 -1.93 -1.64 -6.55
CA TYR A 87 -2.46 -0.46 -7.20
C TYR A 87 -2.64 -0.63 -8.70
N LEU A 88 -3.45 0.25 -9.27
CA LEU A 88 -3.73 0.29 -10.70
C LEU A 88 -3.35 1.66 -11.24
N ILE A 89 -2.92 1.68 -12.49
CA ILE A 89 -2.66 2.94 -13.19
C ILE A 89 -3.73 3.10 -14.26
N ASP A 90 -4.37 4.26 -14.31
CA ASP A 90 -5.32 4.57 -15.36
C ASP A 90 -4.77 5.78 -16.13
N GLN A 91 -4.17 5.52 -17.29
CA GLN A 91 -3.56 6.56 -18.07
C GLN A 91 -4.59 7.55 -18.62
N LEU A 92 -5.76 7.05 -18.98
CA LEU A 92 -6.77 7.92 -19.56
C LEU A 92 -7.31 8.90 -18.53
N LYS A 93 -7.48 8.45 -17.30
CA LYS A 93 -7.98 9.33 -16.25
C LYS A 93 -6.85 10.00 -15.48
N THR A 94 -5.61 9.68 -15.80
CA THR A 94 -4.43 10.17 -15.12
C THR A 94 -4.54 9.96 -13.60
N THR A 95 -4.90 8.74 -13.21
CA THR A 95 -5.03 8.38 -11.80
C THR A 95 -4.21 7.14 -11.47
N VAL A 96 -3.83 7.04 -10.21
CA VAL A 96 -3.29 5.82 -9.65
C VAL A 96 -4.18 5.48 -8.46
N SER A 97 -4.71 4.27 -8.45
CA SER A 97 -5.65 3.84 -7.42
C SER A 97 -5.05 2.73 -6.58
N VAL A 98 -4.91 2.96 -5.29
CA VAL A 98 -4.47 1.91 -4.37
C VAL A 98 -5.70 1.10 -4.03
N ILE A 99 -5.68 -0.19 -4.33
CA ILE A 99 -6.84 -1.05 -4.13
C ILE A 99 -6.74 -1.90 -2.87
N ASP A 100 -5.53 -2.09 -2.35
CA ASP A 100 -5.38 -2.87 -1.13
C ASP A 100 -4.03 -2.62 -0.49
N PHE A 101 -3.98 -2.77 0.82
CA PHE A 101 -2.74 -2.82 1.59
C PHE A 101 -2.68 -4.25 2.11
N PHE A 102 -2.17 -5.16 1.30
CA PHE A 102 -2.26 -6.59 1.59
C PHE A 102 -1.15 -7.07 2.51
N PRO A 103 -1.48 -7.54 3.71
CA PRO A 103 -0.44 -7.98 4.65
C PRO A 103 0.22 -9.26 4.16
N THR A 104 1.53 -9.21 3.97
CA THR A 104 2.30 -10.40 3.62
C THR A 104 3.07 -10.89 4.84
N LYS A 105 3.34 -10.01 5.80
CA LYS A 105 4.00 -10.41 7.01
C LYS A 105 3.59 -9.48 8.13
N MET A 106 2.73 -9.97 8.99
CA MET A 106 2.41 -9.32 10.24
C MET A 106 2.54 -10.44 11.24
N ASN A 107 3.49 -10.29 12.16
CA ASN A 107 3.82 -11.36 13.08
C ASN A 107 2.57 -11.86 13.78
N PRO A 108 2.20 -13.10 13.55
CA PRO A 108 0.95 -13.63 14.08
C PRO A 108 1.12 -14.17 15.47
N LEU A 109 1.93 -13.51 16.24
CA LEU A 109 2.17 -14.03 17.55
C LEU A 109 0.93 -14.32 18.28
N LYS A 110 -0.08 -13.62 17.91
CA LYS A 110 -1.22 -13.89 18.59
C LYS A 110 -1.71 -15.18 18.29
N LYS A 111 -1.26 -15.72 17.38
CA LYS A 111 -1.73 -16.93 17.10
C LYS A 111 -1.29 -17.85 18.02
N ARG A 112 -0.69 -17.58 18.81
CA ARG A 112 -0.32 -18.49 19.57
C ARG A 112 -1.13 -18.54 20.60
N PHE A 113 -1.54 -18.49 20.81
CA PHE A 113 -2.42 -18.59 21.76
C PHE A 113 -2.93 -19.14 21.76
#